data_3f2e2e9c475e2a43f82483a02e8e4c96
#
_entry.id   3f2e2e9c475e2a43f82483a02e8e4c96
#
_cell.length_a   1.000
_cell.length_b   1.000
_cell.length_c   1.000
_cell.angle_alpha   90.00
_cell.angle_beta   90.00
_cell.angle_gamma   90.00
#
_symmetry.space_group_name_H-M   'P 1'
#
loop_
_entity.id
_entity.type
_entity.pdbx_description
1 polymer ?
#
loop_
_entity_poly.entity_id
_entity_poly.type
_entity_poly.pdbx_seq_one_letter_code
_entity_poly.pdbx_strand_id
1 'polypeptide(L)'
;MKQNYFVEYVPNAYINLCVDKSQQRANNQLIYDFKAGKAAATRFCGELLISYLTRQYGSLLDDFVVVFAPCSAQWKYNKRFGYLAAMLNKAGIETANEHVHIYGERKPTHNGGSHHVSEDIYHVTVDSSYFAGKNVILFDDLLTSGQTITEFKEQLEAAGAYIDREIFVGRTVHHCPISKRGVLQEMAEGFYEAVAASKRCFSQGINNNINKAA
;
A
#
# COMPACT_ATOMS: atom_id res chain seq x y z
N MET A 1 -13.84 11.74 3.92
CA MET A 1 -13.45 10.32 3.82
C MET A 1 -12.37 10.02 4.85
N LYS A 2 -12.37 8.83 5.49
CA LYS A 2 -11.39 8.49 6.52
C LYS A 2 -10.21 7.79 5.85
N GLN A 3 -9.04 8.44 5.83
CA GLN A 3 -7.80 7.87 5.30
C GLN A 3 -7.21 6.88 6.31
N ASN A 4 -6.79 5.70 5.85
CA ASN A 4 -6.17 4.67 6.66
C ASN A 4 -4.77 4.36 6.11
N TYR A 5 -3.80 4.15 7.00
CA TYR A 5 -2.42 3.83 6.63
C TYR A 5 -1.81 2.87 7.67
N PHE A 6 -0.82 2.08 7.23
CA PHE A 6 -0.16 1.11 8.10
C PHE A 6 0.93 1.76 8.95
N VAL A 7 1.76 2.62 8.36
CA VAL A 7 2.90 3.24 9.02
C VAL A 7 3.02 4.72 8.70
N GLU A 8 3.71 5.46 9.56
CA GLU A 8 4.09 6.84 9.29
C GLU A 8 5.43 6.88 8.56
N TYR A 9 5.51 7.71 7.52
CA TYR A 9 6.75 8.05 6.82
C TYR A 9 7.25 9.41 7.27
N VAL A 10 8.46 9.46 7.78
CA VAL A 10 9.14 10.72 8.13
C VAL A 10 10.28 10.96 7.15
N PRO A 11 10.29 12.09 6.43
CA PRO A 11 11.40 12.41 5.54
C PRO A 11 12.76 12.35 6.28
N ASN A 12 13.80 11.87 5.60
CA ASN A 12 15.11 11.61 6.20
C ASN A 12 15.69 12.81 6.96
N ALA A 13 15.41 14.03 6.50
CA ALA A 13 15.84 15.26 7.18
C ALA A 13 15.30 15.39 8.62
N TYR A 14 14.16 14.76 8.93
CA TYR A 14 13.49 14.86 10.22
C TYR A 14 13.65 13.60 11.10
N ILE A 15 14.23 12.52 10.60
CA ILE A 15 14.37 11.26 11.37
C ILE A 15 15.14 11.47 12.68
N ASN A 16 16.10 12.39 12.69
CA ASN A 16 16.88 12.68 13.90
C ASN A 16 16.05 13.33 15.02
N LEU A 17 14.89 13.85 14.71
CA LEU A 17 13.94 14.46 15.65
C LEU A 17 12.96 13.41 16.23
N CYS A 18 12.93 12.18 15.68
CA CYS A 18 12.03 11.14 16.15
C CYS A 18 12.50 10.55 17.49
N VAL A 19 11.53 10.19 18.33
CA VAL A 19 11.77 9.52 19.61
C VAL A 19 12.37 8.14 19.37
N ASP A 20 11.74 7.31 18.53
CA ASP A 20 12.28 6.03 18.09
C ASP A 20 12.76 6.10 16.63
N LYS A 21 14.04 6.41 16.48
CA LYS A 21 14.69 6.50 15.17
C LYS A 21 14.80 5.15 14.46
N SER A 22 14.93 4.07 15.24
CA SER A 22 15.03 2.72 14.69
C SER A 22 13.74 2.27 14.06
N GLN A 23 12.64 2.40 14.79
CA GLN A 23 11.30 2.09 14.28
C GLN A 23 10.95 2.97 13.07
N GLN A 24 11.29 4.27 13.12
CA GLN A 24 11.01 5.16 12.01
C GLN A 24 11.80 4.80 10.74
N ARG A 25 13.06 4.40 10.88
CA ARG A 25 13.84 3.88 9.73
C ARG A 25 13.25 2.60 9.18
N ALA A 26 12.78 1.70 10.04
CA ALA A 26 12.11 0.47 9.62
C ALA A 26 10.80 0.77 8.86
N ASN A 27 10.00 1.73 9.32
CA ASN A 27 8.78 2.18 8.65
C ASN A 27 9.10 2.75 7.25
N ASN A 28 10.09 3.65 7.17
CA ASN A 28 10.52 4.20 5.89
C ASN A 28 11.03 3.12 4.95
N GLN A 29 11.81 2.16 5.47
CA GLN A 29 12.35 1.05 4.69
C GLN A 29 11.24 0.15 4.16
N LEU A 30 10.20 -0.13 4.94
CA LEU A 30 9.02 -0.89 4.48
C LEU A 30 8.39 -0.22 3.26
N ILE A 31 8.20 1.09 3.30
CA ILE A 31 7.60 1.84 2.19
C ILE A 31 8.51 1.79 0.94
N TYR A 32 9.82 1.99 1.10
CA TYR A 32 10.76 1.89 -0.01
C TYR A 32 10.79 0.50 -0.63
N ASP A 33 10.78 -0.54 0.20
CA ASP A 33 10.81 -1.93 -0.23
C ASP A 33 9.50 -2.33 -0.93
N PHE A 34 8.36 -1.88 -0.40
CA PHE A 34 7.07 -2.06 -1.07
C PHE A 34 7.04 -1.33 -2.42
N LYS A 35 7.47 -0.07 -2.47
CA LYS A 35 7.55 0.74 -3.68
C LYS A 35 8.46 0.11 -4.75
N ALA A 36 9.52 -0.56 -4.32
CA ALA A 36 10.41 -1.31 -5.18
C ALA A 36 9.85 -2.69 -5.64
N GLY A 37 8.70 -3.11 -5.13
CA GLY A 37 8.08 -4.41 -5.42
C GLY A 37 8.83 -5.59 -4.80
N LYS A 38 9.50 -5.39 -3.64
CA LYS A 38 10.18 -6.50 -2.95
C LYS A 38 9.17 -7.45 -2.33
N ALA A 39 9.29 -8.73 -2.63
CA ALA A 39 8.31 -9.77 -2.27
C ALA A 39 8.02 -9.82 -0.75
N ALA A 40 9.02 -9.65 0.11
CA ALA A 40 8.82 -9.67 1.56
C ALA A 40 7.95 -8.51 2.06
N ALA A 41 8.21 -7.28 1.57
CA ALA A 41 7.43 -6.10 1.92
C ALA A 41 6.02 -6.18 1.33
N THR A 42 5.88 -6.63 0.08
CA THR A 42 4.57 -6.81 -0.56
C THR A 42 3.74 -7.85 0.17
N ARG A 43 4.34 -8.98 0.57
CA ARG A 43 3.65 -10.01 1.36
C ARG A 43 3.16 -9.45 2.69
N PHE A 44 4.03 -8.78 3.42
CA PHE A 44 3.68 -8.17 4.70
C PHE A 44 2.51 -7.19 4.58
N CYS A 45 2.60 -6.24 3.64
CA CYS A 45 1.52 -5.27 3.41
C CYS A 45 0.23 -5.94 2.90
N GLY A 46 0.35 -7.00 2.08
CA GLY A 46 -0.78 -7.78 1.58
C GLY A 46 -1.51 -8.52 2.69
N GLU A 47 -0.79 -9.16 3.61
CA GLU A 47 -1.37 -9.84 4.77
C GLU A 47 -2.10 -8.86 5.70
N LEU A 48 -1.52 -7.66 5.92
CA LEU A 48 -2.19 -6.60 6.66
C LEU A 48 -3.46 -6.12 5.96
N LEU A 49 -3.39 -5.90 4.65
CA LEU A 49 -4.52 -5.43 3.86
C LEU A 49 -5.66 -6.46 3.86
N ILE A 50 -5.36 -7.73 3.62
CA ILE A 50 -6.33 -8.83 3.65
C ILE A 50 -7.01 -8.88 5.03
N SER A 51 -6.21 -8.91 6.11
CA SER A 51 -6.72 -8.95 7.48
C SER A 51 -7.63 -7.75 7.78
N TYR A 52 -7.20 -6.55 7.38
CA TYR A 52 -8.00 -5.34 7.57
C TYR A 52 -9.32 -5.40 6.80
N LEU A 53 -9.30 -5.75 5.51
CA LEU A 53 -10.49 -5.79 4.66
C LEU A 53 -11.47 -6.84 5.16
N THR A 54 -11.00 -8.05 5.47
CA THR A 54 -11.84 -9.12 6.01
C THR A 54 -12.52 -8.70 7.32
N ARG A 55 -11.77 -8.07 8.22
CA ARG A 55 -12.32 -7.58 9.49
C ARG A 55 -13.32 -6.44 9.32
N GLN A 56 -13.06 -5.54 8.37
CA GLN A 56 -13.86 -4.32 8.16
C GLN A 56 -15.17 -4.60 7.44
N TYR A 57 -15.15 -5.50 6.46
CA TYR A 57 -16.27 -5.74 5.56
C TYR A 57 -16.93 -7.11 5.75
N GLY A 58 -16.19 -8.11 6.25
CA GLY A 58 -16.73 -9.47 6.43
C GLY A 58 -17.27 -10.03 5.13
N SER A 59 -18.52 -10.51 5.16
CA SER A 59 -19.23 -11.04 3.98
C SER A 59 -19.61 -9.99 2.94
N LEU A 60 -19.53 -8.70 3.26
CA LEU A 60 -19.79 -7.62 2.28
C LEU A 60 -18.57 -7.37 1.38
N LEU A 61 -17.43 -8.01 1.64
CA LEU A 61 -16.20 -7.77 0.87
C LEU A 61 -16.34 -8.16 -0.61
N ASP A 62 -17.21 -9.11 -0.91
CA ASP A 62 -17.51 -9.54 -2.29
C ASP A 62 -18.19 -8.44 -3.13
N ASP A 63 -18.76 -7.40 -2.49
CA ASP A 63 -19.37 -6.25 -3.16
C ASP A 63 -18.36 -5.17 -3.53
N PHE A 64 -17.07 -5.35 -3.17
CA PHE A 64 -16.01 -4.37 -3.35
C PHE A 64 -14.90 -4.88 -4.26
N VAL A 65 -14.28 -3.95 -4.98
CA VAL A 65 -13.07 -4.20 -5.75
C VAL A 65 -11.93 -3.31 -5.25
N VAL A 66 -10.74 -3.90 -5.09
CA VAL A 66 -9.54 -3.15 -4.74
C VAL A 66 -8.86 -2.62 -6.01
N VAL A 67 -8.63 -1.32 -6.04
CA VAL A 67 -7.99 -0.61 -7.16
C VAL A 67 -6.71 0.04 -6.67
N PHE A 68 -5.62 -0.18 -7.40
CA PHE A 68 -4.32 0.42 -7.06
C PHE A 68 -4.16 1.76 -7.75
N ALA A 69 -3.60 2.75 -7.02
CA ALA A 69 -3.30 4.04 -7.60
C ALA A 69 -2.22 3.94 -8.70
N PRO A 70 -2.33 4.74 -9.77
CA PRO A 70 -1.41 4.64 -10.90
C PRO A 70 0.01 5.06 -10.54
N CYS A 71 0.99 4.30 -11.04
CA CYS A 71 2.42 4.62 -10.95
C CYS A 71 2.85 5.56 -12.09
N SER A 72 4.12 5.99 -12.07
CA SER A 72 4.68 6.83 -13.14
C SER A 72 4.89 6.09 -14.48
N ALA A 73 4.66 4.78 -14.55
CA ALA A 73 4.70 3.96 -15.76
C ALA A 73 4.03 2.59 -15.51
N GLN A 74 3.50 1.95 -16.56
CA GLN A 74 2.82 0.66 -16.49
C GLN A 74 3.72 -0.45 -15.91
N TRP A 75 4.98 -0.52 -16.32
CA TRP A 75 5.89 -1.55 -15.80
C TRP A 75 6.16 -1.40 -14.30
N LYS A 76 6.17 -0.15 -13.77
CA LYS A 76 6.31 0.11 -12.34
C LYS A 76 5.05 -0.31 -11.59
N TYR A 77 3.89 -0.05 -12.17
CA TYR A 77 2.59 -0.47 -11.65
C TYR A 77 2.52 -2.00 -11.52
N ASN A 78 2.83 -2.71 -12.60
CA ASN A 78 2.82 -4.17 -12.61
C ASN A 78 3.85 -4.77 -11.63
N LYS A 79 5.05 -4.19 -11.56
CA LYS A 79 6.10 -4.61 -10.64
C LYS A 79 5.69 -4.43 -9.18
N ARG A 80 5.04 -3.32 -8.84
CA ARG A 80 4.65 -2.97 -7.47
C ARG A 80 3.43 -3.75 -7.02
N PHE A 81 2.40 -3.82 -7.85
CA PHE A 81 1.09 -4.33 -7.45
C PHE A 81 0.76 -5.72 -7.98
N GLY A 82 1.47 -6.26 -8.97
CA GLY A 82 1.12 -7.56 -9.56
C GLY A 82 1.15 -8.71 -8.56
N TYR A 83 2.16 -8.77 -7.69
CA TYR A 83 2.20 -9.79 -6.63
C TYR A 83 1.14 -9.56 -5.55
N LEU A 84 0.87 -8.30 -5.19
CA LEU A 84 -0.19 -7.94 -4.25
C LEU A 84 -1.57 -8.35 -4.80
N ALA A 85 -1.86 -8.04 -6.07
CA ALA A 85 -3.11 -8.43 -6.72
C ALA A 85 -3.30 -9.95 -6.69
N ALA A 86 -2.26 -10.71 -7.02
CA ALA A 86 -2.31 -12.18 -6.95
C ALA A 86 -2.61 -12.70 -5.53
N MET A 87 -2.07 -12.05 -4.50
CA MET A 87 -2.35 -12.40 -3.09
C MET A 87 -3.80 -12.11 -2.71
N LEU A 88 -4.32 -10.93 -3.07
CA LEU A 88 -5.70 -10.52 -2.81
C LEU A 88 -6.68 -11.44 -3.52
N ASN A 89 -6.50 -11.69 -4.82
CA ASN A 89 -7.34 -12.58 -5.60
C ASN A 89 -7.33 -14.01 -5.04
N LYS A 90 -6.18 -14.52 -4.59
CA LYS A 90 -6.08 -15.81 -3.91
C LYS A 90 -6.86 -15.86 -2.60
N ALA A 91 -7.00 -14.73 -1.92
CA ALA A 91 -7.79 -14.59 -0.70
C ALA A 91 -9.29 -14.32 -0.98
N GLY A 92 -9.73 -14.35 -2.24
CA GLY A 92 -11.11 -14.08 -2.64
C GLY A 92 -11.46 -12.60 -2.76
N ILE A 93 -10.47 -11.69 -2.76
CA ILE A 93 -10.68 -10.25 -2.85
C ILE A 93 -10.46 -9.81 -4.29
N GLU A 94 -11.49 -9.32 -4.97
CA GLU A 94 -11.42 -8.85 -6.35
C GLU A 94 -10.47 -7.66 -6.49
N THR A 95 -9.63 -7.66 -7.54
CA THR A 95 -8.74 -6.54 -7.87
C THR A 95 -8.94 -6.10 -9.32
N ALA A 96 -8.84 -4.79 -9.56
CA ALA A 96 -9.04 -4.18 -10.88
C ALA A 96 -7.73 -3.74 -11.55
N ASN A 97 -6.61 -4.40 -11.27
CA ASN A 97 -5.32 -4.01 -11.83
C ASN A 97 -5.25 -4.12 -13.37
N GLU A 98 -6.07 -4.97 -13.99
CA GLU A 98 -6.14 -5.15 -15.45
C GLU A 98 -7.03 -4.10 -16.15
N HIS A 99 -7.80 -3.32 -15.38
CA HIS A 99 -8.71 -2.28 -15.85
C HIS A 99 -8.16 -0.86 -15.66
N VAL A 100 -6.87 -0.75 -15.27
CA VAL A 100 -6.14 0.51 -15.14
C VAL A 100 -4.95 0.49 -16.10
N HIS A 101 -4.95 1.39 -17.06
CA HIS A 101 -3.94 1.45 -18.11
C HIS A 101 -3.13 2.75 -18.02
N ILE A 102 -1.81 2.63 -18.02
CA ILE A 102 -0.88 3.75 -17.88
C ILE A 102 -0.05 3.84 -19.17
N TYR A 103 -0.16 4.96 -19.85
CA TYR A 103 0.56 5.23 -21.08
C TYR A 103 1.66 6.26 -20.83
N GLY A 104 2.80 6.05 -21.48
CA GLY A 104 3.97 6.89 -21.29
C GLY A 104 4.67 6.70 -19.95
N GLU A 105 5.59 7.59 -19.62
CA GLU A 105 6.29 7.61 -18.35
C GLU A 105 6.38 9.03 -17.79
N ARG A 106 5.90 9.24 -16.57
CA ARG A 106 6.06 10.51 -15.85
C ARG A 106 7.46 10.56 -15.22
N LYS A 107 8.28 11.54 -15.64
CA LYS A 107 9.58 11.78 -15.04
C LYS A 107 9.44 12.33 -13.61
N PRO A 108 10.34 11.94 -12.68
CA PRO A 108 10.33 12.51 -11.33
C PRO A 108 10.57 14.03 -11.38
N THR A 109 9.74 14.81 -10.73
CA THR A 109 9.90 16.27 -10.57
C THR A 109 10.88 16.61 -9.46
N HIS A 110 12.02 15.94 -9.38
CA HIS A 110 13.07 16.27 -8.41
C HIS A 110 14.04 17.27 -9.02
N ASN A 111 14.15 18.43 -8.35
CA ASN A 111 15.02 19.57 -8.63
C ASN A 111 14.54 20.53 -9.73
N GLY A 112 13.87 21.60 -9.34
CA GLY A 112 13.91 22.99 -9.90
C GLY A 112 14.38 23.26 -11.34
N GLY A 113 14.38 22.27 -12.20
CA GLY A 113 14.73 22.38 -13.61
C GLY A 113 13.52 22.85 -14.40
N SER A 114 13.71 23.88 -15.22
CA SER A 114 12.75 24.40 -16.18
C SER A 114 12.01 23.30 -16.93
N HIS A 115 10.70 23.48 -17.06
CA HIS A 115 9.81 22.64 -17.84
C HIS A 115 10.21 22.62 -19.34
N HIS A 116 11.21 21.85 -19.72
CA HIS A 116 11.26 21.30 -21.04
C HIS A 116 10.48 19.98 -21.02
N VAL A 117 9.19 20.11 -21.27
CA VAL A 117 8.28 19.02 -21.52
C VAL A 117 8.72 18.38 -22.83
N SER A 118 9.50 17.30 -22.77
CA SER A 118 9.38 16.30 -23.80
C SER A 118 7.99 15.69 -23.58
N GLU A 119 7.10 15.90 -24.53
CA GLU A 119 5.71 15.42 -24.55
C GLU A 119 5.63 13.90 -24.62
N ASP A 120 6.23 13.18 -23.70
CA ASP A 120 5.88 11.81 -23.43
C ASP A 120 4.55 11.87 -22.70
N ILE A 121 3.47 11.68 -23.46
CA ILE A 121 2.07 11.82 -23.04
C ILE A 121 1.80 10.80 -21.94
N TYR A 122 2.18 11.14 -20.68
CA TYR A 122 1.74 10.36 -19.55
C TYR A 122 0.24 10.59 -19.35
N HIS A 123 -0.54 9.55 -19.51
CA HIS A 123 -1.95 9.57 -19.15
C HIS A 123 -2.39 8.20 -18.59
N VAL A 124 -3.43 8.24 -17.82
CA VAL A 124 -4.06 7.06 -17.21
C VAL A 124 -5.47 6.95 -17.78
N THR A 125 -5.87 5.74 -18.12
CA THR A 125 -7.26 5.44 -18.48
C THR A 125 -7.77 4.28 -17.64
N VAL A 126 -9.08 4.24 -17.46
CA VAL A 126 -9.80 3.16 -16.76
C VAL A 126 -10.93 2.64 -17.62
N ASP A 127 -11.25 1.37 -17.51
CA ASP A 127 -12.35 0.74 -18.24
C ASP A 127 -13.69 1.16 -17.65
N SER A 128 -14.31 2.21 -18.18
CA SER A 128 -15.55 2.76 -17.66
C SER A 128 -16.69 1.73 -17.61
N SER A 129 -16.74 0.79 -18.56
CA SER A 129 -17.76 -0.29 -18.56
C SER A 129 -17.57 -1.26 -17.38
N TYR A 130 -16.35 -1.48 -16.94
CA TYR A 130 -16.06 -2.31 -15.77
C TYR A 130 -16.37 -1.57 -14.46
N PHE A 131 -16.00 -0.29 -14.36
CA PHE A 131 -16.15 0.48 -13.13
C PHE A 131 -17.56 1.00 -12.86
N ALA A 132 -18.45 1.04 -13.86
CA ALA A 132 -19.82 1.52 -13.70
C ALA A 132 -20.57 0.74 -12.61
N GLY A 133 -20.95 1.44 -11.53
CA GLY A 133 -21.66 0.86 -10.39
C GLY A 133 -20.82 0.04 -9.41
N LYS A 134 -19.51 -0.07 -9.61
CA LYS A 134 -18.61 -0.80 -8.68
C LYS A 134 -18.33 0.00 -7.40
N ASN A 135 -18.33 -0.68 -6.25
CA ASN A 135 -17.82 -0.13 -4.99
C ASN A 135 -16.31 -0.36 -4.95
N VAL A 136 -15.56 0.71 -4.79
CA VAL A 136 -14.10 0.71 -4.93
C VAL A 136 -13.41 1.04 -3.61
N ILE A 137 -12.39 0.24 -3.29
CA ILE A 137 -11.40 0.52 -2.25
C ILE A 137 -10.10 0.89 -2.95
N LEU A 138 -9.64 2.13 -2.79
CA LEU A 138 -8.38 2.62 -3.35
C LEU A 138 -7.21 2.25 -2.45
N PHE A 139 -6.12 1.76 -3.06
CA PHE A 139 -4.90 1.43 -2.34
C PHE A 139 -3.66 2.04 -3.01
N ASP A 140 -2.77 2.64 -2.21
CA ASP A 140 -1.50 3.21 -2.69
C ASP A 140 -0.36 2.97 -1.70
N ASP A 141 0.87 3.25 -2.13
CA ASP A 141 2.07 3.08 -1.29
C ASP A 141 2.25 4.20 -0.26
N LEU A 142 2.08 5.45 -0.64
CA LEU A 142 2.39 6.59 0.25
C LEU A 142 1.49 7.80 -0.01
N LEU A 143 0.74 8.16 1.01
CA LEU A 143 0.02 9.44 1.01
C LEU A 143 1.00 10.59 1.33
N THR A 144 1.24 11.45 0.34
CA THR A 144 2.00 12.70 0.51
C THR A 144 1.07 13.91 0.47
N SER A 145 0.96 14.59 -0.66
CA SER A 145 -0.02 15.67 -0.86
C SER A 145 -1.45 15.17 -1.11
N GLY A 146 -1.59 13.92 -1.54
CA GLY A 146 -2.86 13.34 -1.95
C GLY A 146 -3.30 13.70 -3.37
N GLN A 147 -2.57 14.55 -4.10
CA GLN A 147 -2.98 15.01 -5.43
C GLN A 147 -3.22 13.85 -6.40
N THR A 148 -2.27 12.92 -6.51
CA THR A 148 -2.40 11.79 -7.45
C THR A 148 -3.62 10.90 -7.14
N ILE A 149 -3.87 10.63 -5.87
CA ILE A 149 -5.02 9.80 -5.48
C ILE A 149 -6.35 10.55 -5.71
N THR A 150 -6.37 11.87 -5.49
CA THR A 150 -7.55 12.70 -5.73
C THR A 150 -7.90 12.73 -7.22
N GLU A 151 -6.92 13.00 -8.09
CA GLU A 151 -7.11 13.00 -9.56
C GLU A 151 -7.59 11.64 -10.06
N PHE A 152 -7.01 10.54 -9.56
CA PHE A 152 -7.40 9.20 -9.94
C PHE A 152 -8.79 8.81 -9.44
N LYS A 153 -9.15 9.23 -8.24
CA LYS A 153 -10.48 9.06 -7.69
C LYS A 153 -11.54 9.76 -8.55
N GLU A 154 -11.32 11.02 -8.92
CA GLU A 154 -12.22 11.77 -9.80
C GLU A 154 -12.42 11.04 -11.14
N GLN A 155 -11.37 10.42 -11.68
CA GLN A 155 -11.44 9.64 -12.91
C GLN A 155 -12.30 8.39 -12.74
N LEU A 156 -12.17 7.66 -11.62
CA LEU A 156 -13.00 6.48 -11.33
C LEU A 156 -14.46 6.85 -11.07
N GLU A 157 -14.70 7.94 -10.34
CA GLU A 157 -16.05 8.47 -10.11
C GLU A 157 -16.72 8.92 -11.44
N ALA A 158 -15.94 9.53 -12.34
CA ALA A 158 -16.41 9.85 -13.70
C ALA A 158 -16.72 8.59 -14.53
N ALA A 159 -16.06 7.48 -14.26
CA ALA A 159 -16.38 6.16 -14.85
C ALA A 159 -17.56 5.45 -14.17
N GLY A 160 -18.22 6.08 -13.19
CA GLY A 160 -19.38 5.57 -12.49
C GLY A 160 -19.09 4.70 -11.27
N ALA A 161 -17.86 4.69 -10.74
CA ALA A 161 -17.51 3.98 -9.53
C ALA A 161 -17.93 4.74 -8.27
N TYR A 162 -18.16 4.01 -7.18
CA TYR A 162 -18.38 4.56 -5.84
C TYR A 162 -17.15 4.30 -4.97
N ILE A 163 -16.44 5.35 -4.54
CA ILE A 163 -15.24 5.20 -3.72
C ILE A 163 -15.63 5.17 -2.24
N ASP A 164 -15.47 4.00 -1.62
CA ASP A 164 -15.75 3.80 -0.19
C ASP A 164 -14.57 4.29 0.67
N ARG A 165 -13.35 3.89 0.31
CA ARG A 165 -12.19 4.09 1.18
C ARG A 165 -10.88 4.23 0.42
N GLU A 166 -9.96 4.98 1.02
CA GLU A 166 -8.58 5.10 0.61
C GLU A 166 -7.68 4.46 1.69
N ILE A 167 -6.76 3.58 1.29
CA ILE A 167 -5.83 2.87 2.17
C ILE A 167 -4.42 3.05 1.63
N PHE A 168 -3.44 3.27 2.52
CA PHE A 168 -2.05 3.51 2.16
C PHE A 168 -1.12 2.61 2.96
N VAL A 169 0.02 2.22 2.38
CA VAL A 169 1.10 1.61 3.17
C VAL A 169 1.63 2.63 4.16
N GLY A 170 1.85 3.86 3.74
CA GLY A 170 2.32 4.92 4.61
C GLY A 170 1.66 6.27 4.39
N ARG A 171 1.79 7.14 5.41
CA ARG A 171 1.45 8.56 5.33
C ARG A 171 2.64 9.41 5.69
N THR A 172 2.95 10.41 4.87
CA THR A 172 4.01 11.39 5.16
C THR A 172 3.61 12.28 6.32
N VAL A 173 4.50 12.39 7.30
CA VAL A 173 4.40 13.32 8.43
C VAL A 173 5.66 14.19 8.49
N HIS A 174 5.48 15.49 8.65
CA HIS A 174 6.58 16.45 8.65
C HIS A 174 7.11 16.78 10.05
N HIS A 175 6.48 16.24 11.08
CA HIS A 175 6.90 16.37 12.47
C HIS A 175 6.92 14.97 13.08
N CYS A 176 7.84 14.77 14.04
CA CYS A 176 7.83 13.54 14.83
C CYS A 176 6.58 13.54 15.71
N PRO A 177 5.51 12.88 15.32
CA PRO A 177 4.29 12.96 16.12
C PRO A 177 4.38 11.99 17.28
N ILE A 178 4.09 12.51 18.44
CA ILE A 178 3.35 11.72 19.45
C ILE A 178 1.95 11.62 18.87
N SER A 179 1.72 10.77 17.88
CA SER A 179 0.54 10.94 17.07
C SER A 179 -0.48 9.84 17.28
N LYS A 180 -1.68 10.23 17.02
CA LYS A 180 -2.88 9.45 16.90
C LYS A 180 -2.61 8.23 16.02
N ARG A 181 -2.35 7.08 16.63
CA ARG A 181 -2.18 5.80 15.93
C ARG A 181 -3.46 5.50 15.17
N GLY A 182 -3.34 5.26 13.87
CA GLY A 182 -4.46 4.79 13.08
C GLY A 182 -4.75 3.31 13.38
N VAL A 183 -5.99 2.87 13.17
CA VAL A 183 -6.41 1.46 13.40
C VAL A 183 -5.48 0.47 12.69
N LEU A 184 -5.00 0.80 11.48
CA LEU A 184 -4.07 -0.06 10.74
C LEU A 184 -2.68 -0.13 11.36
N GLN A 185 -2.22 0.93 12.03
CA GLN A 185 -0.94 0.92 12.72
C GLN A 185 -0.99 -0.02 13.94
N GLU A 186 -2.09 0.00 14.70
CA GLU A 186 -2.29 -0.95 15.79
C GLU A 186 -2.35 -2.39 15.30
N MET A 187 -3.00 -2.63 14.15
CA MET A 187 -3.02 -3.94 13.52
C MET A 187 -1.63 -4.38 13.05
N ALA A 188 -0.83 -3.47 12.48
CA ALA A 188 0.54 -3.75 12.06
C ALA A 188 1.41 -4.13 13.25
N GLU A 189 1.32 -3.42 14.37
CA GLU A 189 2.06 -3.73 15.59
C GLU A 189 1.67 -5.10 16.14
N GLY A 190 0.37 -5.41 16.23
CA GLY A 190 -0.12 -6.73 16.65
C GLY A 190 0.32 -7.86 15.73
N PHE A 191 0.39 -7.60 14.41
CA PHE A 191 0.90 -8.56 13.44
C PHE A 191 2.40 -8.80 13.60
N TYR A 192 3.21 -7.75 13.80
CA TYR A 192 4.66 -7.89 14.08
C TYR A 192 4.91 -8.72 15.33
N GLU A 193 4.14 -8.51 16.39
CA GLU A 193 4.23 -9.31 17.62
C GLU A 193 3.86 -10.77 17.38
N ALA A 194 2.79 -11.02 16.63
CA ALA A 194 2.35 -12.38 16.29
C ALA A 194 3.39 -13.12 15.41
N VAL A 195 3.98 -12.46 14.41
CA VAL A 195 5.05 -13.03 13.58
C VAL A 195 6.32 -13.29 14.39
N ALA A 196 6.68 -12.39 15.30
CA ALA A 196 7.83 -12.58 16.18
C ALA A 196 7.60 -13.72 17.18
N ALA A 197 6.37 -13.90 17.70
CA ALA A 197 5.98 -15.01 18.54
C ALA A 197 6.01 -16.35 17.79
N SER A 198 5.48 -16.38 16.56
CA SER A 198 5.51 -17.56 15.69
C SER A 198 6.94 -18.01 15.38
N LYS A 199 7.84 -17.09 15.06
CA LYS A 199 9.27 -17.39 14.83
C LYS A 199 9.94 -17.97 16.09
N ARG A 200 9.60 -17.46 17.29
CA ARG A 200 10.11 -18.00 18.56
C ARG A 200 9.62 -19.42 18.81
N CYS A 201 8.35 -19.71 18.58
CA CYS A 201 7.79 -21.06 18.69
C CYS A 201 8.43 -22.04 17.71
N PHE A 202 8.69 -21.64 16.45
CA PHE A 202 9.38 -22.46 15.46
C PHE A 202 10.80 -22.79 15.88
N SER A 203 11.55 -21.81 16.40
CA SER A 203 12.93 -21.99 16.86
C SER A 203 13.00 -22.91 18.08
N GLN A 204 12.04 -22.82 18.99
CA GLN A 204 11.95 -23.71 20.16
C GLN A 204 11.50 -25.12 19.79
N GLY A 205 10.61 -25.28 18.80
CA GLY A 205 10.18 -26.58 18.28
C GLY A 205 11.31 -27.37 17.62
N ILE A 206 12.20 -26.71 16.88
CA ILE A 206 13.37 -27.31 16.24
C ILE A 206 14.37 -27.76 17.30
N ASN A 207 14.67 -26.93 18.32
CA ASN A 207 15.60 -27.29 19.40
C ASN A 207 15.10 -28.44 20.26
N ASN A 208 13.77 -28.56 20.50
CA ASN A 208 13.19 -29.67 21.23
C ASN A 208 13.21 -30.99 20.46
N ASN A 209 13.18 -30.95 19.13
CA ASN A 209 13.30 -32.17 18.31
C ASN A 209 14.74 -32.65 18.14
N ILE A 210 15.72 -31.73 18.15
CA ILE A 210 17.15 -32.09 18.12
C ILE A 210 17.59 -32.74 19.44
N ASN A 211 17.09 -32.25 20.57
CA ASN A 211 17.41 -32.80 21.89
C ASN A 211 16.66 -34.10 22.26
N LYS A 212 15.68 -34.53 21.46
CA LYS A 212 15.01 -35.84 21.60
C LYS A 212 15.57 -36.93 20.70
N ALA A 213 16.45 -36.56 19.76
CA ALA A 213 17.10 -37.49 18.81
C ALA A 213 18.58 -37.77 19.15
N ALA A 214 19.08 -37.27 20.27
CA ALA A 214 20.39 -37.56 20.89
C ALA A 214 20.14 -38.32 22.20
#